data_f4e96e6218ae9df494ca13ebd5d4a769
#
_entry.id   f4e96e6218ae9df494ca13ebd5d4a769
#
_cell.length_a   1.000
_cell.length_b   1.000
_cell.length_c   1.000
_cell.angle_alpha   90.00
_cell.angle_beta   90.00
_cell.angle_gamma   90.00
#
_symmetry.space_group_name_H-M   'P 1'
#
loop_
_entity.id
_entity.type
_entity.pdbx_description
1 polymer ?
#
loop_
_entity_poly.entity_id
_entity_poly.type
_entity_poly.pdbx_seq_one_letter_code
_entity_poly.pdbx_strand_id
1 'polypeptide(L)'
;MTIEQVKDYLRVDGDDDDNIIRTMMEASKEYIVSAVGEYDETDKTANLLFCAIVQNMYDNRELMQSDIQQRKAIEYTFRSIILQLQMKKAIKGDT
;
A
#
# COMPACT_ATOMS: atom_id res chain seq x y z
N MET A 1 -4.81 8.68 -3.81
CA MET A 1 -3.48 8.80 -4.48
C MET A 1 -3.63 8.67 -5.97
N THR A 2 -3.03 9.58 -6.72
CA THR A 2 -3.00 9.51 -8.18
C THR A 2 -1.78 8.71 -8.63
N ILE A 3 -1.84 8.22 -9.88
CA ILE A 3 -0.70 7.51 -10.44
C ILE A 3 0.53 8.41 -10.56
N GLU A 4 0.33 9.70 -10.84
CA GLU A 4 1.43 10.66 -10.92
C GLU A 4 2.15 10.79 -9.60
N GLN A 5 1.41 10.85 -8.49
CA GLN A 5 1.99 10.92 -7.15
C GLN A 5 2.78 9.65 -6.83
N VAL A 6 2.25 8.50 -7.20
CA VAL A 6 2.93 7.22 -6.97
C VAL A 6 4.21 7.14 -7.82
N LYS A 7 4.13 7.55 -9.09
CA LYS A 7 5.31 7.55 -9.98
C LYS A 7 6.41 8.46 -9.45
N ASP A 8 6.03 9.62 -8.89
CA ASP A 8 7.00 10.53 -8.25
C ASP A 8 7.69 9.85 -7.08
N TYR A 9 6.92 9.15 -6.26
CA TYR A 9 7.47 8.42 -5.12
C TYR A 9 8.44 7.33 -5.58
N LEU A 10 8.05 6.58 -6.62
CA LEU A 10 8.86 5.49 -7.18
C LEU A 10 10.03 6.00 -8.02
N ARG A 11 10.04 7.29 -8.38
CA ARG A 11 11.02 7.88 -9.28
C ARG A 11 10.97 7.24 -10.67
N VAL A 12 9.76 7.01 -11.16
CA VAL A 12 9.53 6.44 -12.48
C VAL A 12 9.15 7.54 -13.45
N ASP A 13 9.91 7.67 -14.53
CA ASP A 13 9.61 8.55 -15.65
C ASP A 13 9.05 7.72 -16.80
N GLY A 14 8.16 8.31 -17.59
CA GLY A 14 7.59 7.62 -18.75
C GLY A 14 6.39 6.78 -18.39
N ASP A 15 5.79 6.13 -19.39
CA ASP A 15 4.48 5.50 -19.29
C ASP A 15 4.51 3.97 -19.46
N ASP A 16 5.70 3.39 -19.63
CA ASP A 16 5.84 1.97 -19.97
C ASP A 16 5.26 1.05 -18.89
N ASP A 17 5.36 1.45 -17.62
CA ASP A 17 4.92 0.64 -16.48
C ASP A 17 3.59 1.11 -15.89
N ASP A 18 2.88 2.03 -16.54
CA ASP A 18 1.66 2.61 -15.97
C ASP A 18 0.61 1.56 -15.61
N ASN A 19 0.39 0.59 -16.49
CA ASN A 19 -0.63 -0.43 -16.23
C ASN A 19 -0.27 -1.33 -15.05
N ILE A 20 0.99 -1.72 -14.95
CA ILE A 20 1.42 -2.56 -13.82
C ILE A 20 1.40 -1.76 -12.51
N ILE A 21 1.77 -0.49 -12.56
CA ILE A 21 1.70 0.39 -11.39
C ILE A 21 0.26 0.55 -10.92
N ARG A 22 -0.70 0.75 -11.83
CA ARG A 22 -2.12 0.84 -11.47
C ARG A 22 -2.61 -0.44 -10.80
N THR A 23 -2.21 -1.59 -11.31
CA THR A 23 -2.55 -2.89 -10.71
C THR A 23 -1.98 -3.00 -9.30
N MET A 24 -0.74 -2.58 -9.10
CA MET A 24 -0.12 -2.56 -7.78
C MET A 24 -0.81 -1.60 -6.82
N MET A 25 -1.28 -0.45 -7.33
CA MET A 25 -2.04 0.52 -6.54
C MET A 25 -3.36 -0.08 -6.06
N GLU A 26 -4.08 -0.77 -6.94
CA GLU A 26 -5.34 -1.43 -6.57
C GLU A 26 -5.10 -2.52 -5.53
N ALA A 27 -4.09 -3.35 -5.74
CA ALA A 27 -3.74 -4.41 -4.79
C ALA A 27 -3.35 -3.84 -3.42
N SER A 28 -2.60 -2.73 -3.41
CA SER A 28 -2.18 -2.08 -2.16
C SER A 28 -3.37 -1.52 -1.40
N LYS A 29 -4.31 -0.90 -2.11
CA LYS A 29 -5.54 -0.39 -1.50
C LYS A 29 -6.36 -1.53 -0.89
N GLU A 30 -6.54 -2.62 -1.62
CA GLU A 30 -7.25 -3.79 -1.12
C GLU A 30 -6.58 -4.36 0.12
N TYR A 31 -5.27 -4.42 0.11
CA TYR A 31 -4.51 -4.92 1.25
C TYR A 31 -4.75 -4.06 2.49
N ILE A 32 -4.66 -2.73 2.35
CA ILE A 32 -4.84 -1.82 3.47
C ILE A 32 -6.27 -1.92 4.01
N VAL A 33 -7.27 -1.95 3.14
CA VAL A 33 -8.67 -2.11 3.55
C VAL A 33 -8.86 -3.43 4.29
N SER A 34 -8.25 -4.50 3.82
CA SER A 34 -8.34 -5.81 4.45
C SER A 34 -7.65 -5.83 5.82
N ALA A 35 -6.48 -5.21 5.94
CA ALA A 35 -5.67 -5.24 7.15
C ALA A 35 -6.16 -4.26 8.22
N VAL A 36 -6.59 -3.08 7.81
CA VAL A 36 -6.96 -1.97 8.71
C VAL A 36 -8.48 -1.83 8.83
N GLY A 37 -9.21 -2.17 7.80
CA GLY A 37 -10.66 -2.01 7.72
C GLY A 37 -11.10 -0.81 6.89
N GLU A 38 -10.17 0.06 6.54
CA GLU A 38 -10.44 1.24 5.70
C GLU A 38 -9.12 1.75 5.12
N TYR A 39 -9.24 2.57 4.08
CA TYR A 39 -8.12 3.36 3.58
C TYR A 39 -8.58 4.82 3.51
N ASP A 40 -8.07 5.63 4.42
CA ASP A 40 -8.37 7.06 4.49
C ASP A 40 -7.31 7.83 3.70
N GLU A 41 -7.69 8.33 2.53
CA GLU A 41 -6.77 9.06 1.65
C GLU A 41 -6.30 10.41 2.22
N THR A 42 -6.95 10.89 3.27
CA THR A 42 -6.53 12.12 3.97
C THR A 42 -5.49 11.84 5.05
N ASP A 43 -5.28 10.58 5.42
CA ASP A 43 -4.30 10.20 6.44
C ASP A 43 -2.93 10.02 5.80
N LYS A 44 -1.98 10.85 6.20
CA LYS A 44 -0.62 10.83 5.65
C LYS A 44 0.09 9.51 5.94
N THR A 45 -0.15 8.92 7.10
CA THR A 45 0.44 7.64 7.46
C THR A 45 -0.09 6.52 6.56
N ALA A 46 -1.39 6.54 6.27
CA ALA A 46 -2.00 5.58 5.35
C ALA A 46 -1.42 5.72 3.93
N ASN A 47 -1.22 6.96 3.48
CA ASN A 47 -0.63 7.21 2.16
C ASN A 47 0.82 6.77 2.10
N LEU A 48 1.57 6.96 3.18
CA LEU A 48 2.96 6.49 3.25
C LEU A 48 3.01 4.96 3.18
N LEU A 49 2.13 4.29 3.92
CA LEU A 49 2.04 2.83 3.85
C LEU A 49 1.67 2.36 2.44
N PHE A 50 0.70 3.03 1.82
CA PHE A 50 0.28 2.72 0.45
C PHE A 50 1.47 2.78 -0.52
N CYS A 51 2.20 3.88 -0.50
CA CYS A 51 3.36 4.06 -1.38
C CYS A 51 4.46 3.04 -1.08
N ALA A 52 4.69 2.73 0.19
CA ALA A 52 5.71 1.76 0.58
C ALA A 52 5.35 0.35 0.10
N ILE A 53 4.07 -0.02 0.15
CA ILE A 53 3.61 -1.31 -0.38
C ILE A 53 3.79 -1.37 -1.89
N VAL A 54 3.38 -0.31 -2.60
CA VAL A 54 3.57 -0.25 -4.06
C VAL A 54 5.06 -0.34 -4.41
N GLN A 55 5.92 0.38 -3.69
CA GLN A 55 7.37 0.32 -3.89
C GLN A 55 7.89 -1.11 -3.72
N ASN A 56 7.44 -1.78 -2.66
CA ASN A 56 7.86 -3.16 -2.39
C ASN A 56 7.44 -4.08 -3.52
N MET A 57 6.21 -3.95 -4.00
CA MET A 57 5.72 -4.74 -5.14
C MET A 57 6.49 -4.44 -6.41
N TYR A 58 6.76 -3.17 -6.67
CA TYR A 58 7.46 -2.72 -7.88
C TYR A 58 8.89 -3.27 -7.91
N ASP A 59 9.59 -3.19 -6.78
CA ASP A 59 10.97 -3.65 -6.68
C ASP A 59 11.09 -5.18 -6.74
N ASN A 60 10.06 -5.90 -6.33
CA ASN A 60 10.08 -7.36 -6.23
C ASN A 60 9.09 -8.03 -7.17
N ARG A 61 8.69 -7.35 -8.25
CA ARG A 61 7.66 -7.87 -9.16
C ARG A 61 8.02 -9.20 -9.79
N GLU A 62 9.30 -9.48 -9.95
CA GLU A 62 9.78 -10.75 -10.49
C GLU A 62 9.63 -11.90 -9.48
N LEU A 63 9.55 -11.57 -8.20
CA LEU A 63 9.44 -12.52 -7.10
C LEU A 63 8.03 -12.61 -6.56
N MET A 64 7.07 -11.94 -7.18
CA MET A 64 5.66 -12.02 -6.79
C MET A 64 5.15 -13.42 -7.05
N GLN A 65 5.03 -14.22 -5.98
CA GLN A 65 4.59 -15.59 -6.10
C GLN A 65 3.10 -15.69 -5.80
N SER A 66 2.73 -16.04 -4.58
CA SER A 66 1.32 -16.12 -4.22
C SER A 66 0.91 -14.89 -3.43
N ASP A 67 -0.38 -14.53 -3.51
CA ASP A 67 -0.95 -13.44 -2.73
C ASP A 67 -0.73 -13.65 -1.23
N ILE A 68 -0.80 -14.89 -0.78
CA ILE A 68 -0.63 -15.23 0.64
C ILE A 68 0.78 -14.91 1.12
N GLN A 69 1.78 -15.32 0.35
CA GLN A 69 3.18 -15.08 0.71
C GLN A 69 3.50 -13.59 0.69
N GLN A 70 2.98 -12.89 -0.31
CA GLN A 70 3.20 -11.46 -0.44
C GLN A 70 2.54 -10.71 0.72
N ARG A 71 1.32 -11.08 1.09
CA ARG A 71 0.61 -10.47 2.22
C ARG A 71 1.36 -10.67 3.53
N LYS A 72 1.90 -11.84 3.75
CA LYS A 72 2.69 -12.13 4.97
C LYS A 72 3.96 -11.29 5.03
N ALA A 73 4.64 -11.15 3.90
CA ALA A 73 5.86 -10.34 3.82
C ALA A 73 5.57 -8.87 4.11
N ILE A 74 4.49 -8.33 3.52
CA ILE A 74 4.07 -6.94 3.74
C ILE A 74 3.68 -6.75 5.22
N GLU A 75 2.88 -7.66 5.75
CA GLU A 75 2.44 -7.60 7.15
C GLU A 75 3.63 -7.59 8.10
N TYR A 76 4.61 -8.44 7.86
CA TYR A 76 5.82 -8.49 8.67
C TYR A 76 6.61 -7.19 8.60
N THR A 77 6.81 -6.68 7.38
CA THR A 77 7.62 -5.48 7.15
C THR A 77 6.96 -4.21 7.71
N PHE A 78 5.65 -4.09 7.58
CA PHE A 78 4.92 -2.86 7.92
C PHE A 78 4.01 -3.00 9.14
N ARG A 79 4.26 -3.99 9.96
CA ARG A 79 3.41 -4.33 11.11
C ARG A 79 3.15 -3.15 12.04
N SER A 80 4.19 -2.38 12.36
CA SER A 80 4.06 -1.21 13.23
C SER A 80 3.08 -0.18 12.69
N ILE A 81 3.21 0.12 11.40
CA ILE A 81 2.37 1.14 10.74
C ILE A 81 0.93 0.63 10.66
N ILE A 82 0.76 -0.64 10.33
CA ILE A 82 -0.57 -1.26 10.26
C ILE A 82 -1.26 -1.20 11.61
N LEU A 83 -0.55 -1.53 12.68
CA LEU A 83 -1.10 -1.45 14.04
C LEU A 83 -1.50 -0.03 14.41
N GLN A 84 -0.70 0.98 14.05
CA GLN A 84 -1.04 2.36 14.30
C GLN A 84 -2.33 2.76 13.60
N LEU A 85 -2.50 2.35 12.34
CA LEU A 85 -3.70 2.66 11.58
C LEU A 85 -4.93 1.93 12.13
N GLN A 86 -4.76 0.69 12.58
CA GLN A 86 -5.83 -0.07 13.23
C GLN A 86 -6.28 0.63 14.51
N MET A 87 -5.34 1.12 15.30
CA MET A 87 -5.66 1.85 16.54
C MET A 87 -6.36 3.17 16.26
N LYS A 88 -5.92 3.91 15.25
CA LYS A 88 -6.59 5.15 14.84
C LYS A 88 -8.04 4.90 14.45
N LYS A 89 -8.27 3.84 13.68
CA LYS A 89 -9.62 3.47 13.26
C LYS A 89 -10.49 3.09 14.45
N ALA A 90 -9.95 2.32 15.38
CA ALA A 90 -10.68 1.93 16.60
C ALA A 90 -11.09 3.14 17.43
N ILE A 91 -10.19 4.12 17.59
CA ILE A 91 -10.47 5.37 18.31
C ILE A 91 -11.57 6.16 17.59
N LYS A 92 -11.50 6.28 16.27
CA LYS A 92 -12.53 6.96 15.48
C LYS A 92 -13.89 6.27 15.64
N GLY A 93 -13.89 4.94 15.66
CA GLY A 93 -15.12 4.16 15.79
C GLY A 93 -15.80 4.29 17.14
N ASP A 94 -15.06 4.68 18.18
CA ASP A 94 -15.58 4.83 19.54
C ASP A 94 -16.18 6.20 19.80
N THR A 95 -16.07 7.10 18.84
CA THR A 95 -16.69 8.42 18.95
C THR A 95 -17.92 8.50 18.07
#